data_c2bd08822577da23108107c738caeadc
#
_entry.id   c2bd08822577da23108107c738caeadc
#
_cell.length_a   1.000
_cell.length_b   1.000
_cell.length_c   1.000
_cell.angle_alpha   90.00
_cell.angle_beta   90.00
_cell.angle_gamma   90.00
#
_symmetry.space_group_name_H-M   'P 1'
#
loop_
_entity.id
_entity.type
_entity.pdbx_description
1 polymer ?
#
loop_
_entity_poly.entity_id
_entity_poly.type
_entity_poly.pdbx_seq_one_letter_code
_entity_poly.pdbx_strand_id
1 'polypeptide(L)'
;IRHRLAMLAAKVEAGRQLVLHAAWLAKQGGDATREVAMVKAYCGELVNEVMHTCLQFHGGMGFMRESAIERMARDARVHAIGGGATEVMLEEIAKRMHVR
;
A
#
# COMPACT_ATOMS: atom_id res chain seq x y z
N ILE A 1 17.18 10.80 -7.30
CA ILE A 1 16.60 10.51 -5.97
C ILE A 1 15.42 11.43 -5.67
N ARG A 2 15.59 12.73 -5.87
CA ARG A 2 14.51 13.70 -5.58
C ARG A 2 13.22 13.41 -6.36
N HIS A 3 13.33 13.13 -7.66
CA HIS A 3 12.16 12.84 -8.48
C HIS A 3 11.51 11.53 -8.08
N ARG A 4 12.31 10.54 -7.72
CA ARG A 4 11.78 9.26 -7.27
C ARG A 4 11.01 9.42 -5.96
N LEU A 5 11.57 10.18 -5.00
CA LEU A 5 10.88 10.48 -3.75
C LEU A 5 9.62 11.29 -3.96
N ALA A 6 9.64 12.23 -4.89
CA ALA A 6 8.46 13.03 -5.22
C ALA A 6 7.33 12.16 -5.77
N MET A 7 7.66 11.19 -6.64
CA MET A 7 6.65 10.28 -7.17
C MET A 7 6.10 9.36 -6.06
N LEU A 8 6.95 8.88 -5.17
CA LEU A 8 6.50 8.08 -4.04
C LEU A 8 5.58 8.90 -3.12
N ALA A 9 5.92 10.16 -2.88
CA ALA A 9 5.07 11.06 -2.09
C ALA A 9 3.69 11.23 -2.73
N ALA A 10 3.64 11.37 -4.05
CA ALA A 10 2.37 11.46 -4.78
C ALA A 10 1.55 10.19 -4.63
N LYS A 11 2.19 9.02 -4.72
CA LYS A 11 1.52 7.72 -4.53
C LYS A 11 0.99 7.56 -3.10
N VAL A 12 1.76 8.01 -2.11
CA VAL A 12 1.34 7.96 -0.70
C VAL A 12 0.10 8.83 -0.51
N GLU A 13 0.09 10.02 -1.09
CA GLU A 13 -1.08 10.90 -1.00
C GLU A 13 -2.29 10.28 -1.71
N ALA A 14 -2.10 9.65 -2.85
CA ALA A 14 -3.17 8.94 -3.54
C ALA A 14 -3.74 7.81 -2.66
N GLY A 15 -2.88 7.06 -2.01
CA GLY A 15 -3.29 6.01 -1.07
C GLY A 15 -4.08 6.58 0.10
N ARG A 16 -3.61 7.70 0.64
CA ARG A 16 -4.30 8.39 1.73
C ARG A 16 -5.70 8.81 1.34
N GLN A 17 -5.85 9.41 0.15
CA GLN A 17 -7.17 9.82 -0.34
C GLN A 17 -8.10 8.64 -0.54
N LEU A 18 -7.56 7.52 -1.02
CA LEU A 18 -8.35 6.30 -1.19
C LEU A 18 -8.86 5.78 0.15
N VAL A 19 -8.01 5.80 1.19
CA VAL A 19 -8.40 5.40 2.55
C VAL A 19 -9.52 6.29 3.07
N LEU A 20 -9.37 7.61 2.91
CA LEU A 20 -10.38 8.56 3.37
C LEU A 20 -11.70 8.38 2.63
N HIS A 21 -11.64 8.11 1.33
CA HIS A 21 -12.84 7.85 0.53
C HIS A 21 -13.57 6.59 1.00
N ALA A 22 -12.83 5.50 1.20
CA ALA A 22 -13.41 4.24 1.69
C ALA A 22 -14.04 4.42 3.07
N ALA A 23 -13.38 5.15 3.96
CA ALA A 23 -13.89 5.44 5.29
C ALA A 23 -15.17 6.27 5.23
N TRP A 24 -15.21 7.25 4.34
CA TRP A 24 -16.39 8.08 4.15
C TRP A 24 -17.59 7.25 3.66
N LEU A 25 -17.35 6.39 2.67
CA LEU A 25 -18.42 5.50 2.16
C LEU A 25 -18.95 4.59 3.26
N ALA A 26 -18.07 4.00 4.06
CA ALA A 26 -18.48 3.13 5.16
C ALA A 26 -19.31 3.90 6.19
N LYS A 27 -18.92 5.13 6.49
CA LYS A 27 -19.65 5.98 7.44
C LYS A 27 -21.05 6.33 6.95
N GLN A 28 -21.25 6.44 5.64
CA GLN A 28 -22.55 6.75 5.04
C GLN A 28 -23.48 5.54 5.06
N GLY A 29 -23.04 4.38 5.52
CA GLY A 29 -23.85 3.17 5.57
C GLY A 29 -23.96 2.44 4.25
N GLY A 30 -23.19 2.84 3.25
CA GLY A 30 -23.14 2.15 1.96
C GLY A 30 -22.20 0.95 1.98
N ASP A 31 -22.24 0.16 0.90
CA ASP A 31 -21.32 -0.96 0.72
C ASP A 31 -19.97 -0.47 0.21
N ALA A 32 -18.98 -0.44 1.10
CA ALA A 32 -17.62 0.01 0.79
C ALA A 32 -16.66 -1.16 0.53
N THR A 33 -17.16 -2.37 0.32
CA THR A 33 -16.32 -3.56 0.18
C THR A 33 -15.30 -3.40 -0.94
N ARG A 34 -15.73 -2.90 -2.11
CA ARG A 34 -14.83 -2.67 -3.25
C ARG A 34 -13.71 -1.70 -2.88
N GLU A 35 -14.07 -0.58 -2.27
CA GLU A 35 -13.13 0.49 -1.93
C GLU A 35 -12.17 0.04 -0.82
N VAL A 36 -12.65 -0.71 0.16
CA VAL A 36 -11.80 -1.28 1.22
C VAL A 36 -10.81 -2.28 0.63
N ALA A 37 -11.25 -3.13 -0.31
CA ALA A 37 -10.37 -4.05 -1.01
C ALA A 37 -9.32 -3.31 -1.83
N MET A 38 -9.70 -2.19 -2.47
CA MET A 38 -8.76 -1.33 -3.21
C MET A 38 -7.71 -0.73 -2.28
N VAL A 39 -8.12 -0.26 -1.10
CA VAL A 39 -7.19 0.27 -0.09
C VAL A 39 -6.17 -0.81 0.29
N LYS A 40 -6.63 -1.99 0.62
CA LYS A 40 -5.76 -3.08 1.06
C LYS A 40 -4.78 -3.49 -0.04
N ALA A 41 -5.27 -3.64 -1.27
CA ALA A 41 -4.44 -4.03 -2.40
C ALA A 41 -3.42 -2.94 -2.73
N TYR A 42 -3.87 -1.70 -2.87
CA TYR A 42 -3.00 -0.58 -3.27
C TYR A 42 -1.98 -0.25 -2.18
N CYS A 43 -2.43 -0.09 -0.94
CA CYS A 43 -1.54 0.32 0.16
C CYS A 43 -0.57 -0.79 0.55
N GLY A 44 -0.98 -2.05 0.46
CA GLY A 44 -0.10 -3.19 0.73
C GLY A 44 1.06 -3.25 -0.27
N GLU A 45 0.79 -3.04 -1.55
CA GLU A 45 1.84 -2.98 -2.57
C GLU A 45 2.68 -1.71 -2.41
N LEU A 46 2.03 -0.58 -2.14
CA LEU A 46 2.70 0.72 -2.03
C LEU A 46 3.69 0.74 -0.86
N VAL A 47 3.33 0.22 0.31
CA VAL A 47 4.23 0.23 1.46
C VAL A 47 5.50 -0.58 1.15
N ASN A 48 5.37 -1.69 0.42
CA ASN A 48 6.52 -2.48 0.01
C ASN A 48 7.38 -1.73 -1.01
N GLU A 49 6.76 -1.05 -1.97
CA GLU A 49 7.50 -0.21 -2.94
C GLU A 49 8.26 0.90 -2.24
N VAL A 50 7.60 1.62 -1.32
CA VAL A 50 8.22 2.73 -0.59
C VAL A 50 9.39 2.22 0.25
N MET A 51 9.19 1.14 1.02
CA MET A 51 10.24 0.61 1.89
C MET A 51 11.41 0.07 1.08
N HIS A 52 11.16 -0.66 -0.01
CA HIS A 52 12.21 -1.18 -0.86
C HIS A 52 13.04 -0.04 -1.48
N THR A 53 12.37 0.97 -2.02
CA THR A 53 13.05 2.10 -2.65
C THR A 53 13.86 2.91 -1.64
N CYS A 54 13.28 3.19 -0.48
CA CYS A 54 13.98 3.95 0.57
C CYS A 54 15.15 3.18 1.14
N LEU A 55 15.01 1.86 1.30
CA LEU A 55 16.12 1.01 1.74
C LEU A 55 17.28 1.08 0.73
N GLN A 56 16.96 1.04 -0.56
CA GLN A 56 17.97 1.16 -1.62
C GLN A 56 18.71 2.51 -1.53
N PHE A 57 17.98 3.58 -1.23
CA PHE A 57 18.60 4.91 -1.07
C PHE A 57 19.56 4.99 0.12
N HIS A 58 19.40 4.12 1.12
CA HIS A 58 20.32 4.05 2.25
C HIS A 58 21.62 3.31 1.90
N GLY A 59 21.67 2.65 0.74
CA GLY A 59 22.85 1.89 0.34
C GLY A 59 23.15 0.77 1.31
N GLY A 60 24.43 0.55 1.60
CA GLY A 60 24.87 -0.49 2.53
C GLY A 60 24.27 -0.37 3.94
N MET A 61 23.97 0.84 4.38
CA MET A 61 23.34 1.06 5.69
C MET A 61 21.92 0.48 5.75
N GLY A 62 21.23 0.40 4.61
CA GLY A 62 19.91 -0.22 4.54
C GLY A 62 19.95 -1.72 4.78
N PHE A 63 21.09 -2.35 4.55
CA PHE A 63 21.28 -3.78 4.80
C PHE A 63 21.55 -4.08 6.28
N MET A 64 22.06 -3.10 7.02
CA MET A 64 22.50 -3.29 8.40
C MET A 64 21.32 -3.25 9.37
N ARG A 65 21.33 -4.17 10.35
CA ARG A 65 20.25 -4.25 11.37
C ARG A 65 20.18 -3.03 12.28
N GLU A 66 21.25 -2.25 12.38
CA GLU A 66 21.27 -1.01 13.16
C GLU A 66 20.42 0.07 12.51
N SER A 67 20.09 -0.07 11.24
CA SER A 67 19.27 0.88 10.50
C SER A 67 17.80 0.57 10.70
N ALA A 68 17.01 1.57 11.09
CA ALA A 68 15.56 1.41 11.27
C ALA A 68 14.86 0.98 9.97
N ILE A 69 15.37 1.45 8.81
CA ILE A 69 14.76 1.12 7.52
C ILE A 69 14.82 -0.38 7.22
N GLU A 70 15.85 -1.08 7.68
CA GLU A 70 15.99 -2.52 7.47
C GLU A 70 14.82 -3.26 8.12
N ARG A 71 14.50 -2.92 9.37
CA ARG A 71 13.37 -3.53 10.08
C ARG A 71 12.04 -3.14 9.46
N MET A 72 11.88 -1.86 9.13
CA MET A 72 10.64 -1.36 8.52
C MET A 72 10.36 -2.06 7.20
N ALA A 73 11.39 -2.30 6.38
CA ALA A 73 11.24 -3.00 5.11
C ALA A 73 10.83 -4.46 5.32
N ARG A 74 11.40 -5.13 6.32
CA ARG A 74 11.00 -6.51 6.66
C ARG A 74 9.55 -6.57 7.12
N ASP A 75 9.16 -5.67 8.02
CA ASP A 75 7.81 -5.63 8.58
C ASP A 75 6.77 -5.27 7.51
N ALA A 76 7.13 -4.43 6.56
CA ALA A 76 6.22 -3.99 5.50
C ALA A 76 5.75 -5.15 4.61
N ARG A 77 6.55 -6.21 4.49
CA ARG A 77 6.25 -7.32 3.58
C ARG A 77 4.90 -7.98 3.90
N VAL A 78 4.55 -8.07 5.17
CA VAL A 78 3.31 -8.74 5.60
C VAL A 78 2.05 -8.00 5.09
N HIS A 79 2.14 -6.71 4.81
CA HIS A 79 0.97 -5.92 4.41
C HIS A 79 0.39 -6.31 3.05
N ALA A 80 1.15 -7.03 2.22
CA ALA A 80 0.66 -7.56 0.95
C ALA A 80 0.28 -9.05 1.05
N ILE A 81 0.42 -9.66 2.23
CA ILE A 81 0.20 -11.09 2.45
C ILE A 81 -0.87 -11.33 3.51
N GLY A 82 -0.73 -10.70 4.68
CA GLY A 82 -1.59 -10.95 5.83
C GLY A 82 -2.88 -10.14 5.80
N GLY A 83 -3.95 -10.72 6.33
CA GLY A 83 -5.23 -10.03 6.43
C GLY A 83 -5.95 -9.87 5.10
N GLY A 84 -5.53 -10.60 4.08
CA GLY A 84 -6.02 -10.50 2.72
C GLY A 84 -4.87 -10.19 1.79
N ALA A 85 -4.36 -11.24 1.12
CA ALA A 85 -3.28 -11.07 0.16
C ALA A 85 -3.74 -10.20 -1.01
N THR A 86 -2.81 -9.54 -1.67
CA THR A 86 -3.10 -8.66 -2.80
C THR A 86 -3.97 -9.36 -3.85
N GLU A 87 -3.64 -10.62 -4.20
CA GLU A 87 -4.39 -11.38 -5.19
C GLU A 87 -5.84 -11.60 -4.78
N VAL A 88 -6.07 -11.85 -3.50
CA VAL A 88 -7.43 -12.04 -2.96
C VAL A 88 -8.22 -10.72 -3.02
N MET A 89 -7.56 -9.61 -2.69
CA MET A 89 -8.20 -8.29 -2.74
C MET A 89 -8.52 -7.89 -4.18
N LEU A 90 -7.65 -8.20 -5.12
CA LEU A 90 -7.90 -7.91 -6.53
C LEU A 90 -9.09 -8.70 -7.06
N GLU A 91 -9.26 -9.96 -6.61
CA GLU A 91 -10.44 -10.74 -6.97
C GLU A 91 -11.72 -10.11 -6.40
N GLU A 92 -11.68 -9.62 -5.17
CA GLU A 92 -12.83 -8.95 -4.57
C GLU A 92 -13.19 -7.67 -5.33
N ILE A 93 -12.21 -6.95 -5.85
CA ILE A 93 -12.41 -5.77 -6.67
C ILE A 93 -13.05 -6.19 -8.01
N ALA A 94 -12.47 -7.21 -8.66
CA ALA A 94 -12.89 -7.67 -9.97
C ALA A 94 -14.37 -8.11 -9.98
N LYS A 95 -14.79 -8.79 -8.92
CA LYS A 95 -16.18 -9.23 -8.77
C LYS A 95 -17.17 -8.06 -8.76
N ARG A 96 -16.71 -6.89 -8.33
CA ARG A 96 -17.56 -5.70 -8.18
C ARG A 96 -17.39 -4.69 -9.30
N MET A 97 -16.58 -5.02 -10.30
CA MET A 97 -16.45 -4.24 -11.51
C MET A 97 -17.51 -4.69 -12.50
N HIS A 98 -18.20 -3.74 -13.12
CA HIS A 98 -19.18 -4.05 -14.15
C HIS A 98 -18.49 -4.17 -15.52
N VAL A 99 -17.51 -5.07 -15.59
CA VAL A 99 -16.76 -5.35 -16.81
C VAL A 99 -17.36 -6.59 -17.46
N ARG A 100 -17.63 -6.48 -18.76
CA ARG A 100 -18.14 -7.59 -19.55
C ARG A 100 -17.01 -8.22 -20.37
#